data_a200ec5887f3ec36a2b9b4dbd0337361
#
_entry.id   a200ec5887f3ec36a2b9b4dbd0337361
#
_cell.length_a   1.000
_cell.length_b   1.000
_cell.length_c   1.000
_cell.angle_alpha   90.00
_cell.angle_beta   90.00
_cell.angle_gamma   90.00
#
_symmetry.space_group_name_H-M   'P 1'
#
loop_
_entity.id
_entity.type
_entity.pdbx_description
1 polymer ?
#
loop_
_entity_poly.entity_id
_entity_poly.type
_entity_poly.pdbx_seq_one_letter_code
_entity_poly.pdbx_strand_id
1 'polypeptide(L)'
;MAESRFAELKEKEKEARKQIVIDSALALFAKKPFFEVGMREVADEAGISPATIYRYFPSQEELFNEAFIQDIASANKDFKSMVLKEKPASIEEFGIKLVDHFLENESMFQMITYLMLKDNLANPVMGKFDSVTKIFFDLFEQLLKRHGVKNENARMYSHSFIASLTGILMTFRNYPLKNKKATRDHIIKVIKITSSLYADQLINK
;
A
#
# COMPACT_ATOMS: atom_id res chain seq x y z
N MET A 1 38.92 0.11 13.83
CA MET A 1 38.48 0.81 12.58
C MET A 1 38.32 -0.12 11.38
N ALA A 2 39.23 -1.08 11.10
CA ALA A 2 39.10 -2.02 9.97
C ALA A 2 37.94 -3.03 10.15
N GLU A 3 37.76 -3.59 11.36
CA GLU A 3 36.66 -4.52 11.67
C GLU A 3 35.26 -3.88 11.51
N SER A 4 35.11 -2.62 11.92
CA SER A 4 33.89 -1.85 11.73
C SER A 4 33.54 -1.69 10.23
N ARG A 5 34.52 -1.39 9.39
CA ARG A 5 34.34 -1.22 7.94
C ARG A 5 33.97 -2.52 7.23
N PHE A 6 34.51 -3.65 7.70
CA PHE A 6 34.20 -4.96 7.14
C PHE A 6 32.79 -5.44 7.54
N ALA A 7 32.35 -5.13 8.77
CA ALA A 7 30.98 -5.39 9.22
C ALA A 7 29.97 -4.56 8.44
N GLU A 8 30.26 -3.28 8.19
CA GLU A 8 29.40 -2.39 7.36
C GLU A 8 29.27 -2.90 5.91
N LEU A 9 30.37 -3.40 5.31
CA LEU A 9 30.32 -3.96 3.97
C LEU A 9 29.47 -5.24 3.89
N LYS A 10 29.59 -6.12 4.88
CA LYS A 10 28.78 -7.34 4.97
C LYS A 10 27.29 -7.01 5.13
N GLU A 11 26.95 -6.02 5.93
CA GLU A 11 25.55 -5.62 6.12
C GLU A 11 24.98 -4.99 4.83
N LYS A 12 25.75 -4.13 4.17
CA LYS A 12 25.35 -3.58 2.86
C LYS A 12 25.14 -4.67 1.79
N GLU A 13 26.02 -5.66 1.74
CA GLU A 13 25.88 -6.80 0.83
C GLU A 13 24.62 -7.61 1.15
N LYS A 14 24.34 -7.85 2.44
CA LYS A 14 23.16 -8.55 2.90
C LYS A 14 21.87 -7.81 2.52
N GLU A 15 21.82 -6.49 2.76
CA GLU A 15 20.67 -5.66 2.38
C GLU A 15 20.50 -5.59 0.85
N ALA A 16 21.58 -5.51 0.07
CA ALA A 16 21.49 -5.56 -1.38
C ALA A 16 20.91 -6.90 -1.89
N ARG A 17 21.30 -8.01 -1.29
CA ARG A 17 20.72 -9.33 -1.61
C ARG A 17 19.26 -9.47 -1.19
N LYS A 18 18.88 -8.93 -0.03
CA LYS A 18 17.47 -8.84 0.39
C LYS A 18 16.65 -8.06 -0.63
N GLN A 19 17.19 -6.94 -1.12
CA GLN A 19 16.52 -6.11 -2.11
C GLN A 19 16.24 -6.87 -3.40
N ILE A 20 17.20 -7.64 -3.91
CA ILE A 20 16.99 -8.49 -5.10
C ILE A 20 15.81 -9.45 -4.89
N VAL A 21 15.69 -10.07 -3.71
CA VAL A 21 14.58 -10.97 -3.40
C VAL A 21 13.24 -10.23 -3.37
N ILE A 22 13.19 -9.04 -2.76
CA ILE A 22 11.99 -8.19 -2.72
C ILE A 22 11.57 -7.78 -4.13
N ASP A 23 12.52 -7.31 -4.95
CA ASP A 23 12.25 -6.88 -6.33
C ASP A 23 11.72 -8.05 -7.17
N SER A 24 12.25 -9.26 -6.97
CA SER A 24 11.78 -10.49 -7.63
C SER A 24 10.35 -10.84 -7.21
N ALA A 25 10.02 -10.70 -5.91
CA ALA A 25 8.65 -10.91 -5.43
C ALA A 25 7.68 -9.89 -6.05
N LEU A 26 8.05 -8.60 -6.09
CA LEU A 26 7.25 -7.54 -6.72
C LEU A 26 7.04 -7.79 -8.21
N ALA A 27 8.07 -8.25 -8.92
CA ALA A 27 7.97 -8.60 -10.34
C ALA A 27 7.00 -9.77 -10.60
N LEU A 28 6.94 -10.73 -9.69
CA LEU A 28 5.97 -11.84 -9.76
C LEU A 28 4.55 -11.38 -9.41
N PHE A 29 4.38 -10.49 -8.42
CA PHE A 29 3.08 -9.90 -8.07
C PHE A 29 2.46 -9.08 -9.20
N ALA A 30 3.28 -8.49 -10.05
CA ALA A 30 2.79 -7.81 -11.26
C ALA A 30 2.23 -8.78 -12.31
N LYS A 31 2.59 -10.07 -12.26
CA LYS A 31 2.21 -11.10 -13.26
C LYS A 31 1.03 -11.95 -12.81
N LYS A 32 0.86 -12.18 -11.49
CA LYS A 32 -0.16 -13.08 -10.94
C LYS A 32 -0.54 -12.74 -9.49
N PRO A 33 -1.69 -13.24 -8.99
CA PRO A 33 -2.13 -13.01 -7.62
C PRO A 33 -1.06 -13.43 -6.59
N PHE A 34 -0.90 -12.65 -5.51
CA PHE A 34 0.16 -12.88 -4.52
C PHE A 34 0.10 -14.26 -3.86
N PHE A 35 -1.11 -14.80 -3.64
CA PHE A 35 -1.31 -16.12 -3.02
C PHE A 35 -0.89 -17.31 -3.93
N GLU A 36 -0.66 -17.05 -5.21
CA GLU A 36 -0.13 -18.03 -6.17
C GLU A 36 1.40 -17.96 -6.29
N VAL A 37 2.04 -16.96 -5.66
CA VAL A 37 3.50 -16.78 -5.69
C VAL A 37 4.14 -17.54 -4.54
N GLY A 38 4.93 -18.57 -4.83
CA GLY A 38 5.64 -19.36 -3.83
C GLY A 38 7.08 -18.94 -3.61
N MET A 39 7.63 -19.24 -2.42
CA MET A 39 9.03 -18.91 -2.06
C MET A 39 10.06 -19.52 -3.04
N ARG A 40 9.78 -20.71 -3.60
CA ARG A 40 10.66 -21.34 -4.61
C ARG A 40 10.71 -20.51 -5.89
N GLU A 41 9.57 -20.05 -6.35
CA GLU A 41 9.48 -19.25 -7.56
C GLU A 41 10.16 -17.88 -7.40
N VAL A 42 10.02 -17.26 -6.22
CA VAL A 42 10.78 -16.02 -5.91
C VAL A 42 12.28 -16.30 -5.89
N ALA A 43 12.73 -17.44 -5.35
CA ALA A 43 14.13 -17.82 -5.37
C ALA A 43 14.65 -18.02 -6.80
N ASP A 44 13.88 -18.67 -7.66
CA ASP A 44 14.21 -18.88 -9.08
C ASP A 44 14.30 -17.55 -9.83
N GLU A 45 13.33 -16.65 -9.65
CA GLU A 45 13.34 -15.30 -10.24
C GLU A 45 14.53 -14.46 -9.74
N ALA A 46 14.91 -14.62 -8.46
CA ALA A 46 16.06 -13.94 -7.85
C ALA A 46 17.42 -14.58 -8.19
N GLY A 47 17.44 -15.73 -8.88
CA GLY A 47 18.67 -16.46 -9.22
C GLY A 47 19.39 -17.04 -8.01
N ILE A 48 18.67 -17.42 -6.94
CA ILE A 48 19.23 -18.00 -5.72
C ILE A 48 18.59 -19.35 -5.39
N SER A 49 19.24 -20.15 -4.51
CA SER A 49 18.64 -21.39 -4.06
C SER A 49 17.46 -21.18 -3.10
N PRO A 50 16.45 -22.07 -3.08
CA PRO A 50 15.37 -22.02 -2.09
C PRO A 50 15.86 -22.00 -0.63
N ALA A 51 16.97 -22.66 -0.32
CA ALA A 51 17.57 -22.61 1.01
C ALA A 51 18.14 -21.21 1.34
N THR A 52 18.60 -20.50 0.33
CA THR A 52 19.17 -19.15 0.49
C THR A 52 18.08 -18.12 0.81
N ILE A 53 16.90 -18.21 0.18
CA ILE A 53 15.83 -17.25 0.42
C ILE A 53 15.35 -17.27 1.88
N TYR A 54 15.24 -18.47 2.50
CA TYR A 54 14.83 -18.60 3.90
C TYR A 54 15.83 -18.04 4.91
N ARG A 55 17.08 -17.78 4.50
CA ARG A 55 18.07 -17.07 5.34
C ARG A 55 17.79 -15.57 5.41
N TYR A 56 17.13 -15.00 4.41
CA TYR A 56 16.75 -13.59 4.36
C TYR A 56 15.34 -13.36 4.87
N PHE A 57 14.44 -14.27 4.55
CA PHE A 57 13.02 -14.19 4.89
C PHE A 57 12.56 -15.55 5.42
N PRO A 58 12.48 -15.70 6.76
CA PRO A 58 12.07 -16.94 7.43
C PRO A 58 10.71 -17.47 6.99
N SER A 59 9.82 -16.59 6.53
CA SER A 59 8.50 -16.94 6.03
C SER A 59 8.12 -16.17 4.77
N GLN A 60 7.17 -16.71 4.04
CA GLN A 60 6.54 -16.05 2.90
C GLN A 60 5.85 -14.74 3.32
N GLU A 61 5.24 -14.75 4.49
CA GLU A 61 4.56 -13.57 5.04
C GLU A 61 5.52 -12.42 5.30
N GLU A 62 6.72 -12.71 5.84
CA GLU A 62 7.74 -11.69 6.06
C GLU A 62 8.23 -11.08 4.75
N LEU A 63 8.51 -11.91 3.75
CA LEU A 63 8.90 -11.42 2.43
C LEU A 63 7.81 -10.55 1.81
N PHE A 64 6.57 -11.02 1.84
CA PHE A 64 5.45 -10.31 1.23
C PHE A 64 5.15 -9.00 1.94
N ASN A 65 5.28 -8.98 3.27
CA ASN A 65 5.13 -7.74 4.04
C ASN A 65 6.23 -6.72 3.72
N GLU A 66 7.49 -7.13 3.61
CA GLU A 66 8.58 -6.23 3.22
C GLU A 66 8.39 -5.71 1.79
N ALA A 67 7.97 -6.55 0.85
CA ALA A 67 7.63 -6.15 -0.51
C ALA A 67 6.48 -5.12 -0.53
N PHE A 68 5.45 -5.34 0.25
CA PHE A 68 4.33 -4.41 0.42
C PHE A 68 4.76 -3.07 1.01
N ILE A 69 5.58 -3.08 2.06
CA ILE A 69 6.12 -1.87 2.68
C ILE A 69 6.89 -1.04 1.66
N GLN A 70 7.69 -1.70 0.82
CA GLN A 70 8.46 -1.02 -0.22
C GLN A 70 7.58 -0.42 -1.32
N ASP A 71 6.56 -1.14 -1.79
CA ASP A 71 5.59 -0.64 -2.77
C ASP A 71 4.87 0.61 -2.24
N ILE A 72 4.37 0.54 -1.02
CA ILE A 72 3.72 1.69 -0.36
C ILE A 72 4.69 2.85 -0.14
N ALA A 73 5.93 2.59 0.26
CA ALA A 73 6.92 3.64 0.44
C ALA A 73 7.23 4.37 -0.89
N SER A 74 7.20 3.64 -2.00
CA SER A 74 7.31 4.23 -3.34
C SER A 74 6.09 5.10 -3.69
N ALA A 75 4.89 4.58 -3.52
CA ALA A 75 3.65 5.31 -3.76
C ALA A 75 3.52 6.56 -2.88
N ASN A 76 4.01 6.48 -1.65
CA ASN A 76 3.91 7.55 -0.65
C ASN A 76 4.54 8.88 -1.11
N LYS A 77 5.57 8.86 -1.95
CA LYS A 77 6.18 10.09 -2.51
C LYS A 77 5.18 10.89 -3.32
N ASP A 78 4.38 10.22 -4.14
CA ASP A 78 3.34 10.85 -4.97
C ASP A 78 2.24 11.44 -4.10
N PHE A 79 1.72 10.65 -3.14
CA PHE A 79 0.68 11.11 -2.21
C PHE A 79 1.16 12.29 -1.36
N LYS A 80 2.39 12.22 -0.84
CA LYS A 80 3.00 13.32 -0.10
C LYS A 80 3.10 14.58 -0.96
N SER A 81 3.50 14.45 -2.22
CA SER A 81 3.53 15.56 -3.17
C SER A 81 2.14 16.18 -3.37
N MET A 82 1.09 15.38 -3.54
CA MET A 82 -0.29 15.86 -3.70
C MET A 82 -0.80 16.66 -2.49
N VAL A 83 -0.41 16.24 -1.29
CA VAL A 83 -0.81 16.90 -0.04
C VAL A 83 -0.02 18.17 0.22
N LEU A 84 1.30 18.17 -0.05
CA LEU A 84 2.21 19.26 0.36
C LEU A 84 2.41 20.37 -0.68
N LYS A 85 1.88 20.24 -1.89
CA LYS A 85 1.91 21.34 -2.90
C LYS A 85 1.31 22.63 -2.32
N GLU A 86 1.67 23.77 -2.88
CA GLU A 86 1.11 25.07 -2.53
C GLU A 86 -0.43 25.04 -2.58
N LYS A 87 -0.99 24.53 -3.69
CA LYS A 87 -2.40 24.16 -3.83
C LYS A 87 -2.55 22.65 -3.63
N PRO A 88 -3.04 22.19 -2.47
CA PRO A 88 -3.19 20.76 -2.21
C PRO A 88 -4.24 20.15 -3.15
N ALA A 89 -4.12 18.85 -3.38
CA ALA A 89 -5.12 18.09 -4.13
C ALA A 89 -6.50 18.17 -3.45
N SER A 90 -7.56 18.00 -4.21
CA SER A 90 -8.91 17.81 -3.66
C SER A 90 -9.06 16.44 -3.00
N ILE A 91 -10.13 16.28 -2.19
CA ILE A 91 -10.52 14.98 -1.62
C ILE A 91 -10.75 13.95 -2.76
N GLU A 92 -11.39 14.38 -3.85
CA GLU A 92 -11.65 13.53 -5.01
C GLU A 92 -10.36 13.06 -5.68
N GLU A 93 -9.42 13.98 -5.96
CA GLU A 93 -8.14 13.63 -6.59
C GLU A 93 -7.32 12.64 -5.75
N PHE A 94 -7.31 12.84 -4.42
CA PHE A 94 -6.64 11.91 -3.50
C PHE A 94 -7.31 10.53 -3.53
N GLY A 95 -8.64 10.46 -3.46
CA GLY A 95 -9.41 9.22 -3.49
C GLY A 95 -9.23 8.45 -4.78
N ILE A 96 -9.28 9.14 -5.94
CA ILE A 96 -9.05 8.53 -7.25
C ILE A 96 -7.63 7.98 -7.34
N LYS A 97 -6.61 8.74 -6.95
CA LYS A 97 -5.21 8.29 -6.97
C LYS A 97 -4.99 7.05 -6.12
N LEU A 98 -5.60 6.98 -4.93
CA LEU A 98 -5.48 5.82 -4.03
C LEU A 98 -6.11 4.57 -4.63
N VAL A 99 -7.29 4.72 -5.20
CA VAL A 99 -8.01 3.60 -5.82
C VAL A 99 -7.33 3.14 -7.10
N ASP A 100 -6.86 4.06 -7.96
CA ASP A 100 -6.12 3.69 -9.15
C ASP A 100 -4.84 2.94 -8.81
N HIS A 101 -4.11 3.36 -7.77
CA HIS A 101 -2.93 2.62 -7.30
C HIS A 101 -3.26 1.16 -6.97
N PHE A 102 -4.36 0.89 -6.28
CA PHE A 102 -4.76 -0.47 -5.95
C PHE A 102 -5.41 -1.25 -7.10
N LEU A 103 -6.02 -0.58 -8.06
CA LEU A 103 -6.53 -1.25 -9.28
C LEU A 103 -5.40 -1.64 -10.23
N GLU A 104 -4.32 -0.86 -10.28
CA GLU A 104 -3.12 -1.15 -11.05
C GLU A 104 -2.24 -2.21 -10.37
N ASN A 105 -2.24 -2.24 -9.03
CA ASN A 105 -1.47 -3.17 -8.19
C ASN A 105 -2.40 -4.15 -7.47
N GLU A 106 -3.14 -4.96 -8.24
CA GLU A 106 -4.18 -5.84 -7.71
C GLU A 106 -3.67 -6.80 -6.64
N SER A 107 -2.50 -7.38 -6.83
CA SER A 107 -1.88 -8.30 -5.86
C SER A 107 -1.55 -7.62 -4.53
N MET A 108 -1.16 -6.33 -4.56
CA MET A 108 -0.95 -5.53 -3.36
C MET A 108 -2.25 -5.29 -2.60
N PHE A 109 -3.33 -4.99 -3.31
CA PHE A 109 -4.64 -4.85 -2.67
C PHE A 109 -5.14 -6.16 -2.04
N GLN A 110 -4.93 -7.29 -2.72
CA GLN A 110 -5.26 -8.61 -2.17
C GLN A 110 -4.47 -8.92 -0.91
N MET A 111 -3.17 -8.59 -0.89
CA MET A 111 -2.31 -8.82 0.26
C MET A 111 -2.70 -7.95 1.46
N ILE A 112 -2.99 -6.66 1.24
CA ILE A 112 -3.45 -5.76 2.30
C ILE A 112 -4.75 -6.29 2.93
N THR A 113 -5.68 -6.72 2.09
CA THR A 113 -6.97 -7.28 2.53
C THR A 113 -6.76 -8.58 3.32
N TYR A 114 -5.88 -9.46 2.85
CA TYR A 114 -5.51 -10.69 3.55
C TYR A 114 -4.93 -10.39 4.94
N LEU A 115 -3.98 -9.45 5.03
CA LEU A 115 -3.37 -9.07 6.30
C LEU A 115 -4.39 -8.45 7.28
N MET A 116 -5.32 -7.62 6.77
CA MET A 116 -6.39 -7.02 7.57
C MET A 116 -7.39 -8.05 8.14
N LEU A 117 -7.58 -9.19 7.47
CA LEU A 117 -8.50 -10.25 7.91
C LEU A 117 -7.83 -11.30 8.80
N LYS A 118 -6.52 -11.21 9.01
CA LYS A 118 -5.78 -12.19 9.80
C LYS A 118 -5.86 -11.88 11.30
N ASP A 119 -6.39 -12.82 12.07
CA ASP A 119 -6.70 -12.67 13.51
C ASP A 119 -5.49 -12.52 14.46
N ASN A 120 -4.26 -12.44 13.99
CA ASN A 120 -3.08 -12.50 14.86
C ASN A 120 -2.39 -11.13 15.02
N LEU A 121 -2.98 -10.26 15.85
CA LEU A 121 -2.51 -8.91 16.15
C LEU A 121 -1.14 -8.83 16.88
N ALA A 122 -0.62 -9.95 17.38
CA ALA A 122 0.64 -10.01 18.13
C ALA A 122 1.88 -10.26 17.26
N ASN A 123 1.74 -10.38 15.94
CA ASN A 123 2.85 -10.68 15.03
C ASN A 123 3.66 -9.40 14.74
N PRO A 124 5.01 -9.41 14.84
CA PRO A 124 5.87 -8.29 14.42
C PRO A 124 5.63 -7.82 12.99
N VAL A 125 5.17 -8.70 12.10
CA VAL A 125 4.74 -8.40 10.73
C VAL A 125 3.60 -7.38 10.73
N MET A 126 2.61 -7.53 11.61
CA MET A 126 1.48 -6.61 11.72
C MET A 126 1.89 -5.22 12.21
N GLY A 127 2.82 -5.12 13.15
CA GLY A 127 3.32 -3.83 13.64
C GLY A 127 3.99 -2.98 12.55
N LYS A 128 4.70 -3.62 11.63
CA LYS A 128 5.27 -2.94 10.45
C LYS A 128 4.17 -2.54 9.46
N PHE A 129 3.21 -3.41 9.22
CA PHE A 129 2.05 -3.14 8.37
C PHE A 129 1.24 -1.95 8.89
N ASP A 130 0.93 -1.92 10.19
CA ASP A 130 0.20 -0.82 10.83
C ASP A 130 0.93 0.52 10.68
N SER A 131 2.26 0.52 10.84
CA SER A 131 3.05 1.75 10.69
C SER A 131 3.03 2.30 9.27
N VAL A 132 2.93 1.44 8.26
CA VAL A 132 2.89 1.84 6.84
C VAL A 132 1.49 2.28 6.42
N THR A 133 0.45 1.54 6.80
CA THR A 133 -0.94 1.93 6.52
C THR A 133 -1.32 3.24 7.21
N LYS A 134 -0.79 3.49 8.41
CA LYS A 134 -0.93 4.75 9.13
C LYS A 134 -0.49 5.97 8.29
N ILE A 135 0.50 5.81 7.41
CA ILE A 135 0.99 6.90 6.56
C ILE A 135 -0.14 7.48 5.69
N PHE A 136 -0.99 6.63 5.10
CA PHE A 136 -2.11 7.10 4.29
C PHE A 136 -3.15 7.86 5.12
N PHE A 137 -3.45 7.36 6.32
CA PHE A 137 -4.33 8.08 7.25
C PHE A 137 -3.75 9.44 7.63
N ASP A 138 -2.46 9.51 7.93
CA ASP A 138 -1.77 10.74 8.32
C ASP A 138 -1.72 11.75 7.16
N LEU A 139 -1.45 11.28 5.93
CA LEU A 139 -1.44 12.14 4.73
C LEU A 139 -2.84 12.70 4.42
N PHE A 140 -3.86 11.86 4.50
CA PHE A 140 -5.23 12.33 4.26
C PHE A 140 -5.71 13.26 5.37
N GLU A 141 -5.38 13.00 6.62
CA GLU A 141 -5.62 13.91 7.74
C GLU A 141 -4.95 15.28 7.49
N GLN A 142 -3.70 15.30 7.02
CA GLN A 142 -3.01 16.54 6.65
C GLN A 142 -3.71 17.26 5.50
N LEU A 143 -4.18 16.52 4.49
CA LEU A 143 -4.95 17.07 3.39
C LEU A 143 -6.21 17.80 3.89
N LEU A 144 -6.98 17.15 4.76
CA LEU A 144 -8.19 17.71 5.37
C LEU A 144 -7.89 18.99 6.16
N LYS A 145 -6.81 18.98 6.96
CA LYS A 145 -6.37 20.17 7.73
C LYS A 145 -6.00 21.32 6.80
N ARG A 146 -5.35 21.04 5.69
CA ARG A 146 -5.01 22.07 4.68
C ARG A 146 -6.24 22.63 3.96
N HIS A 147 -7.34 21.90 3.91
CA HIS A 147 -8.64 22.36 3.45
C HIS A 147 -9.49 23.01 4.56
N GLY A 148 -8.92 23.25 5.76
CA GLY A 148 -9.58 23.98 6.84
C GLY A 148 -10.38 23.12 7.82
N VAL A 149 -10.31 21.79 7.70
CA VAL A 149 -10.99 20.89 8.66
C VAL A 149 -10.30 20.99 10.03
N LYS A 150 -11.09 21.19 11.10
CA LYS A 150 -10.57 21.31 12.47
C LYS A 150 -9.86 20.03 12.93
N ASN A 151 -8.78 20.21 13.69
CA ASN A 151 -7.90 19.12 14.13
C ASN A 151 -8.61 17.98 14.87
N GLU A 152 -9.56 18.29 15.73
CA GLU A 152 -10.29 17.33 16.56
C GLU A 152 -11.08 16.28 15.74
N ASN A 153 -11.51 16.63 14.52
CA ASN A 153 -12.31 15.79 13.66
C ASN A 153 -11.53 15.18 12.49
N ALA A 154 -10.43 15.81 12.07
CA ALA A 154 -9.70 15.45 10.86
C ALA A 154 -9.25 13.98 10.85
N ARG A 155 -8.82 13.43 12.00
CA ARG A 155 -8.40 12.04 12.12
C ARG A 155 -9.55 11.06 11.88
N MET A 156 -10.70 11.28 12.49
CA MET A 156 -11.87 10.42 12.34
C MET A 156 -12.43 10.46 10.91
N TYR A 157 -12.43 11.61 10.28
CA TYR A 157 -12.80 11.74 8.87
C TYR A 157 -11.80 11.07 7.94
N SER A 158 -10.50 11.11 8.27
CA SER A 158 -9.48 10.36 7.53
C SER A 158 -9.75 8.86 7.61
N HIS A 159 -9.99 8.32 8.80
CA HIS A 159 -10.33 6.91 8.97
C HIS A 159 -11.59 6.53 8.20
N SER A 160 -12.66 7.32 8.32
CA SER A 160 -13.93 7.08 7.65
C SER A 160 -13.80 7.11 6.12
N PHE A 161 -13.06 8.08 5.56
CA PHE A 161 -12.88 8.18 4.11
C PHE A 161 -12.06 7.00 3.55
N ILE A 162 -10.90 6.69 4.16
CA ILE A 162 -10.06 5.57 3.71
C ILE A 162 -10.81 4.24 3.83
N ALA A 163 -11.55 4.03 4.91
CA ALA A 163 -12.40 2.84 5.07
C ALA A 163 -13.48 2.76 3.99
N SER A 164 -14.11 3.88 3.63
CA SER A 164 -15.07 3.94 2.53
C SER A 164 -14.46 3.56 1.19
N LEU A 165 -13.25 4.07 0.87
CA LEU A 165 -12.55 3.74 -0.37
C LEU A 165 -12.17 2.24 -0.43
N THR A 166 -11.68 1.69 0.69
CA THR A 166 -11.38 0.26 0.81
C THR A 166 -12.63 -0.60 0.61
N GLY A 167 -13.75 -0.22 1.23
CA GLY A 167 -15.04 -0.88 1.06
C GLY A 167 -15.54 -0.83 -0.39
N ILE A 168 -15.42 0.31 -1.07
CA ILE A 168 -15.76 0.47 -2.48
C ILE A 168 -14.92 -0.50 -3.34
N LEU A 169 -13.61 -0.55 -3.13
CA LEU A 169 -12.73 -1.47 -3.85
C LEU A 169 -13.11 -2.93 -3.60
N MET A 170 -13.29 -3.34 -2.34
CA MET A 170 -13.67 -4.71 -1.99
C MET A 170 -14.98 -5.13 -2.65
N THR A 171 -15.95 -4.21 -2.70
CA THR A 171 -17.29 -4.50 -3.24
C THR A 171 -17.31 -4.57 -4.77
N PHE A 172 -16.61 -3.66 -5.43
CA PHE A 172 -16.82 -3.43 -6.87
C PHE A 172 -15.67 -3.86 -7.78
N ARG A 173 -14.46 -4.18 -7.26
CA ARG A 173 -13.33 -4.60 -8.12
C ARG A 173 -13.62 -5.81 -8.99
N ASN A 174 -14.44 -6.74 -8.52
CA ASN A 174 -14.87 -7.95 -9.23
C ASN A 174 -16.35 -7.86 -9.66
N TYR A 175 -16.93 -6.66 -9.67
CA TYR A 175 -18.30 -6.48 -10.09
C TYR A 175 -18.49 -6.89 -11.54
N PRO A 176 -19.56 -7.66 -11.90
CA PRO A 176 -19.72 -8.26 -13.22
C PRO A 176 -20.11 -7.22 -14.27
N LEU A 177 -19.20 -6.33 -14.61
CA LEU A 177 -19.34 -5.40 -15.73
C LEU A 177 -18.63 -5.94 -16.98
N LYS A 178 -18.90 -5.31 -18.12
CA LYS A 178 -18.47 -5.79 -19.44
C LYS A 178 -16.95 -5.99 -19.58
N ASN A 179 -16.14 -5.18 -18.88
CA ASN A 179 -14.67 -5.23 -18.91
C ASN A 179 -14.05 -4.42 -17.76
N LYS A 180 -12.74 -4.54 -17.57
CA LYS A 180 -11.97 -3.82 -16.53
C LYS A 180 -12.15 -2.29 -16.59
N LYS A 181 -12.24 -1.70 -17.80
CA LYS A 181 -12.49 -0.26 -17.95
C LYS A 181 -13.85 0.14 -17.39
N ALA A 182 -14.91 -0.59 -17.73
CA ALA A 182 -16.25 -0.30 -17.20
C ALA A 182 -16.30 -0.44 -15.66
N THR A 183 -15.60 -1.43 -15.11
CA THR A 183 -15.48 -1.60 -13.65
C THR A 183 -14.76 -0.40 -13.01
N ARG A 184 -13.62 0.01 -13.57
CA ARG A 184 -12.90 1.21 -13.11
C ARG A 184 -13.78 2.46 -13.19
N ASP A 185 -14.44 2.70 -14.31
CA ASP A 185 -15.32 3.87 -14.50
C ASP A 185 -16.47 3.89 -13.51
N HIS A 186 -17.03 2.72 -13.17
CA HIS A 186 -18.04 2.60 -12.13
C HIS A 186 -17.48 2.96 -10.74
N ILE A 187 -16.34 2.40 -10.37
CA ILE A 187 -15.67 2.69 -9.09
C ILE A 187 -15.38 4.18 -8.97
N ILE A 188 -14.81 4.81 -10.03
CA ILE A 188 -14.54 6.26 -10.04
C ILE A 188 -15.81 7.09 -9.83
N LYS A 189 -16.94 6.70 -10.41
CA LYS A 189 -18.22 7.39 -10.16
C LYS A 189 -18.64 7.30 -8.69
N VAL A 190 -18.49 6.13 -8.06
CA VAL A 190 -18.83 5.96 -6.64
C VAL A 190 -17.88 6.80 -5.77
N ILE A 191 -16.59 6.84 -6.09
CA ILE A 191 -15.61 7.68 -5.38
C ILE A 191 -15.95 9.17 -5.49
N LYS A 192 -16.35 9.65 -6.66
CA LYS A 192 -16.76 11.05 -6.86
C LYS A 192 -17.94 11.41 -5.97
N ILE A 193 -18.96 10.57 -5.91
CA ILE A 193 -20.11 10.76 -5.01
C ILE A 193 -19.63 10.81 -3.55
N THR A 194 -18.83 9.83 -3.12
CA THR A 194 -18.30 9.77 -1.76
C THR A 194 -17.47 11.02 -1.44
N SER A 195 -16.58 11.42 -2.33
CA SER A 195 -15.71 12.60 -2.15
C SER A 195 -16.51 13.89 -2.07
N SER A 196 -17.58 14.02 -2.87
CA SER A 196 -18.49 15.18 -2.82
C SER A 196 -19.18 15.28 -1.45
N LEU A 197 -19.71 14.18 -0.93
CA LEU A 197 -20.34 14.15 0.40
C LEU A 197 -19.37 14.62 1.50
N TYR A 198 -18.09 14.20 1.43
CA TYR A 198 -17.07 14.66 2.38
C TYR A 198 -16.72 16.14 2.17
N ALA A 199 -16.55 16.59 0.93
CA ALA A 199 -16.22 17.97 0.63
C ALA A 199 -17.35 18.93 1.07
N ASP A 200 -18.61 18.61 0.77
CA ASP A 200 -19.77 19.41 1.15
C ASP A 200 -19.94 19.48 2.66
N GLN A 201 -19.70 18.37 3.37
CA GLN A 201 -19.82 18.34 4.83
C GLN A 201 -18.67 19.04 5.55
N LEU A 202 -17.45 19.05 4.99
CA LEU A 202 -16.23 19.43 5.70
C LEU A 202 -15.62 20.76 5.23
N ILE A 203 -15.79 21.13 3.96
CA ILE A 203 -15.07 22.23 3.33
C ILE A 203 -16.03 23.33 2.89
N ASN A 204 -17.19 22.99 2.37
CA ASN A 204 -18.15 23.92 1.79
C ASN A 204 -19.18 24.47 2.80
N LYS A 205 -18.93 24.28 4.10
CA LYS A 205 -19.67 24.94 5.19
C LYS A 205 -18.98 26.22 5.55
#